data_f9ad874b6c793593fc6ef063b18a1655
#
_entry.id   f9ad874b6c793593fc6ef063b18a1655
#
_cell.length_a   1.000
_cell.length_b   1.000
_cell.length_c   1.000
_cell.angle_alpha   90.00
_cell.angle_beta   90.00
_cell.angle_gamma   90.00
#
_symmetry.space_group_name_H-M   'P 1'
#
loop_
_entity.id
_entity.type
_entity.pdbx_description
1 polymer ?
#
loop_
_entity_poly.entity_id
_entity_poly.type
_entity_poly.pdbx_seq_one_letter_code
_entity_poly.pdbx_strand_id
1 'polypeptide(L)'
;LPVILVIDAHGMGRTILPLIQGLLSYDRAGIIKGVILNRVSKMFYASLKELIETELSIEVLGYFTEQKELHLESRHLGLKLPGEKRDLKEQVCRGADSLKETVSLERILAIGGAGEKDAVSQKVDSHENKVISQRADIYENDMVFQRNDIKENDTHESKLRLAIAKDEAFCFYYQENLKLLSKMGFELVPFSPLYDKELPEHISGLLLGGGYPELFAKELSENDSMKTAIREAIRGGLPSLAECGGFLYLHKSLKDMEGRQYSMAGVIDADADYWGKLVRFGYVELTEKESHFLPEKEGIRGHEFHYFDSTENGTDCVAKKPTGNRSWECVWEGENHWWGFPHLYYPSNPSFV
;
A
#
# COMPACT_ATOMS: atom_id res chain seq x y z
N LEU A 1 7.46 18.91 6.35
CA LEU A 1 6.19 18.74 7.05
C LEU A 1 6.44 18.57 8.54
N PRO A 2 5.62 19.15 9.42
CA PRO A 2 5.68 18.91 10.86
C PRO A 2 5.36 17.45 11.18
N VAL A 3 5.92 16.94 12.28
CA VAL A 3 5.75 15.57 12.76
C VAL A 3 5.12 15.58 14.15
N ILE A 4 4.14 14.71 14.37
CA ILE A 4 3.58 14.40 15.69
C ILE A 4 3.96 12.96 16.02
N LEU A 5 4.63 12.75 17.14
CA LEU A 5 5.01 11.42 17.60
C LEU A 5 3.82 10.75 18.28
N VAL A 6 3.48 9.54 17.85
CA VAL A 6 2.55 8.67 18.59
C VAL A 6 3.39 7.63 19.32
N ILE A 7 3.41 7.69 20.65
CA ILE A 7 4.28 6.87 21.48
C ILE A 7 3.46 5.87 22.28
N ASP A 8 3.83 4.60 22.20
CA ASP A 8 3.28 3.57 23.07
C ASP A 8 3.74 3.79 24.51
N ALA A 9 2.82 4.25 25.36
CA ALA A 9 3.09 4.57 26.75
C ALA A 9 2.70 3.44 27.72
N HIS A 10 2.33 2.26 27.22
CA HIS A 10 1.95 1.13 28.04
C HIS A 10 3.09 0.68 28.96
N GLY A 11 2.84 0.73 30.26
CA GLY A 11 3.84 0.35 31.28
C GLY A 11 5.05 1.30 31.40
N MET A 12 5.05 2.44 30.69
CA MET A 12 6.17 3.36 30.64
C MET A 12 5.98 4.56 31.61
N GLY A 13 6.35 4.46 32.85
CA GLY A 13 6.40 5.63 33.74
C GLY A 13 7.40 6.71 33.24
N ARG A 14 8.34 7.12 34.08
CA ARG A 14 9.39 8.09 33.68
C ARG A 14 10.32 7.64 32.57
N THR A 15 10.34 6.36 32.25
CA THR A 15 11.16 5.83 31.12
C THR A 15 10.72 6.34 29.74
N ILE A 16 9.54 6.95 29.63
CA ILE A 16 9.09 7.63 28.40
C ILE A 16 9.94 8.86 28.07
N LEU A 17 10.50 9.55 29.11
CA LEU A 17 11.29 10.77 28.90
C LEU A 17 12.55 10.53 28.05
N PRO A 18 13.45 9.59 28.40
CA PRO A 18 14.64 9.32 27.58
C PRO A 18 14.29 8.84 26.19
N LEU A 19 13.16 8.15 26.00
CA LEU A 19 12.70 7.77 24.66
C LEU A 19 12.38 9.00 23.81
N ILE A 20 11.53 9.90 24.32
CA ILE A 20 11.16 11.15 23.63
C ILE A 20 12.39 12.03 23.44
N GLN A 21 13.20 12.22 24.47
CA GLN A 21 14.42 13.03 24.41
C GLN A 21 15.39 12.49 23.33
N GLY A 22 15.53 11.17 23.24
CA GLY A 22 16.34 10.55 22.20
C GLY A 22 15.86 10.93 20.80
N LEU A 23 14.55 10.81 20.53
CA LEU A 23 13.96 11.18 19.25
C LEU A 23 14.14 12.68 18.94
N LEU A 24 13.90 13.56 19.92
CA LEU A 24 14.10 14.99 19.79
C LEU A 24 15.57 15.35 19.51
N SER A 25 16.52 14.63 20.12
CA SER A 25 17.96 14.84 19.89
C SER A 25 18.41 14.45 18.49
N TYR A 26 17.73 13.51 17.83
CA TYR A 26 17.98 13.15 16.42
C TYR A 26 17.28 14.07 15.43
N ASP A 27 16.27 14.81 15.86
CA ASP A 27 15.52 15.75 15.00
C ASP A 27 16.31 17.05 14.76
N ARG A 28 17.33 16.97 13.91
CA ARG A 28 18.17 18.12 13.53
C ARG A 28 17.39 19.23 12.83
N ALA A 29 16.29 18.91 12.20
CA ALA A 29 15.45 19.86 11.45
C ALA A 29 14.37 20.50 12.32
N GLY A 30 14.21 20.04 13.57
CA GLY A 30 13.20 20.55 14.50
C GLY A 30 11.77 20.36 13.98
N ILE A 31 11.49 19.26 13.26
CA ILE A 31 10.17 18.99 12.67
C ILE A 31 9.20 18.33 13.63
N ILE A 32 9.66 17.72 14.72
CA ILE A 32 8.80 17.14 15.77
C ILE A 32 8.14 18.26 16.56
N LYS A 33 6.80 18.35 16.52
CA LYS A 33 6.03 19.47 17.09
C LYS A 33 5.09 19.07 18.22
N GLY A 34 4.88 17.79 18.44
CA GLY A 34 4.00 17.32 19.50
C GLY A 34 4.05 15.82 19.70
N VAL A 35 3.44 15.36 20.77
CA VAL A 35 3.39 13.96 21.19
C VAL A 35 1.94 13.56 21.50
N ILE A 36 1.52 12.37 21.08
CA ILE A 36 0.30 11.70 21.52
C ILE A 36 0.71 10.43 22.26
N LEU A 37 0.14 10.22 23.45
CA LEU A 37 0.42 9.03 24.26
C LEU A 37 -0.59 7.94 23.97
N ASN A 38 -0.15 6.84 23.37
CA ASN A 38 -0.99 5.69 23.09
C ASN A 38 -0.92 4.65 24.22
N ARG A 39 -2.03 3.95 24.45
CA ARG A 39 -2.19 2.87 25.45
C ARG A 39 -1.91 3.34 26.89
N VAL A 40 -2.40 4.53 27.24
CA VAL A 40 -2.28 5.10 28.59
C VAL A 40 -3.66 5.36 29.20
N SER A 41 -3.82 5.10 30.49
CA SER A 41 -5.07 5.41 31.20
C SER A 41 -5.20 6.91 31.48
N LYS A 42 -6.45 7.39 31.58
CA LYS A 42 -6.75 8.80 31.90
C LYS A 42 -6.04 9.28 33.17
N MET A 43 -5.96 8.44 34.19
CA MET A 43 -5.31 8.77 35.48
C MET A 43 -3.78 8.98 35.31
N PHE A 44 -3.14 8.12 34.52
CA PHE A 44 -1.70 8.20 34.27
C PHE A 44 -1.32 9.33 33.30
N TYR A 45 -2.22 9.63 32.35
CA TYR A 45 -2.01 10.66 31.33
C TYR A 45 -1.67 12.03 31.97
N ALA A 46 -2.45 12.47 32.96
CA ALA A 46 -2.24 13.80 33.56
C ALA A 46 -0.81 13.97 34.12
N SER A 47 -0.32 12.98 34.86
CA SER A 47 1.03 13.00 35.42
C SER A 47 2.12 12.89 34.32
N LEU A 48 1.93 12.08 33.30
CA LEU A 48 2.90 11.96 32.24
C LEU A 48 2.93 13.21 31.35
N LYS A 49 1.78 13.83 31.09
CA LYS A 49 1.70 15.10 30.35
C LYS A 49 2.50 16.19 31.02
N GLU A 50 2.23 16.45 32.30
CA GLU A 50 2.94 17.46 33.09
C GLU A 50 4.46 17.21 33.08
N LEU A 51 4.86 15.97 33.28
CA LEU A 51 6.25 15.57 33.32
C LEU A 51 6.95 15.80 31.94
N ILE A 52 6.32 15.41 30.84
CA ILE A 52 6.89 15.54 29.49
C ILE A 52 6.98 17.02 29.11
N GLU A 53 5.92 17.80 29.32
CA GLU A 53 5.89 19.22 28.96
C GLU A 53 6.89 20.04 29.80
N THR A 54 7.08 19.69 31.06
CA THR A 54 8.01 20.38 31.93
C THR A 54 9.47 20.04 31.63
N GLU A 55 9.79 18.76 31.46
CA GLU A 55 11.19 18.32 31.34
C GLU A 55 11.70 18.38 29.88
N LEU A 56 10.83 18.23 28.88
CA LEU A 56 11.25 18.12 27.47
C LEU A 56 10.80 19.31 26.62
N SER A 57 10.01 20.23 27.13
CA SER A 57 9.49 21.39 26.41
C SER A 57 8.80 21.02 25.08
N ILE A 58 8.13 19.89 25.03
CA ILE A 58 7.35 19.41 23.89
C ILE A 58 5.89 19.26 24.28
N GLU A 59 4.96 19.74 23.43
CA GLU A 59 3.52 19.70 23.70
C GLU A 59 2.97 18.28 23.64
N VAL A 60 2.16 17.89 24.64
CA VAL A 60 1.42 16.62 24.63
C VAL A 60 -0.02 16.90 24.18
N LEU A 61 -0.33 16.51 22.94
CA LEU A 61 -1.56 16.82 22.22
C LEU A 61 -2.76 15.97 22.67
N GLY A 62 -2.51 14.92 23.44
CA GLY A 62 -3.56 14.05 23.93
C GLY A 62 -3.10 12.63 24.17
N TYR A 63 -4.07 11.75 24.40
CA TYR A 63 -3.81 10.35 24.67
C TYR A 63 -4.89 9.44 24.07
N PHE A 64 -4.57 8.17 23.96
CA PHE A 64 -5.49 7.11 23.58
C PHE A 64 -5.39 5.95 24.58
N THR A 65 -6.53 5.48 25.06
CA THR A 65 -6.58 4.35 25.98
C THR A 65 -6.52 3.04 25.20
N GLU A 66 -6.03 1.98 25.83
CA GLU A 66 -6.10 0.65 25.24
C GLU A 66 -7.57 0.21 25.14
N GLN A 67 -8.00 -0.14 23.93
CA GLN A 67 -9.34 -0.62 23.63
C GLN A 67 -9.24 -1.96 22.91
N LYS A 68 -9.66 -3.03 23.58
CA LYS A 68 -9.58 -4.39 23.03
C LYS A 68 -10.43 -4.55 21.77
N GLU A 69 -11.52 -3.80 21.68
CA GLU A 69 -12.45 -3.80 20.55
C GLU A 69 -11.84 -3.22 19.28
N LEU A 70 -10.77 -2.40 19.42
CA LEU A 70 -10.04 -1.83 18.28
C LEU A 70 -8.84 -2.67 17.85
N HIS A 71 -8.66 -3.85 18.44
CA HIS A 71 -7.57 -4.74 18.05
C HIS A 71 -7.78 -5.26 16.62
N LEU A 72 -6.83 -4.96 15.75
CA LEU A 72 -6.77 -5.52 14.41
C LEU A 72 -5.91 -6.78 14.44
N GLU A 73 -6.51 -7.89 14.06
CA GLU A 73 -5.77 -9.15 13.96
C GLU A 73 -4.71 -9.03 12.85
N SER A 74 -3.48 -9.42 13.18
CA SER A 74 -2.39 -9.54 12.23
C SER A 74 -2.35 -10.95 11.65
N ARG A 75 -2.08 -11.06 10.36
CA ARG A 75 -1.74 -12.31 9.66
C ARG A 75 -0.23 -12.46 9.55
N HIS A 76 0.22 -13.60 9.10
CA HIS A 76 1.65 -13.84 8.80
C HIS A 76 2.20 -12.84 7.77
N LEU A 77 1.36 -12.34 6.86
CA LEU A 77 1.68 -11.39 5.79
C LEU A 77 1.16 -9.97 6.03
N GLY A 78 0.83 -9.60 7.27
CA GLY A 78 0.34 -8.28 7.62
C GLY A 78 -1.06 -8.26 8.19
N LEU A 79 -1.75 -7.11 8.09
CA LEU A 79 -3.11 -6.94 8.61
C LEU A 79 -4.14 -7.61 7.68
N LYS A 80 -5.29 -7.99 8.23
CA LYS A 80 -6.45 -8.38 7.43
C LYS A 80 -6.88 -7.24 6.52
N LEU A 81 -7.34 -7.58 5.32
CA LEU A 81 -7.86 -6.58 4.38
C LEU A 81 -9.13 -5.92 4.93
N PRO A 82 -9.37 -4.63 4.62
CA PRO A 82 -10.57 -3.93 5.07
C PRO A 82 -11.88 -4.64 4.71
N GLY A 83 -11.97 -5.24 3.51
CA GLY A 83 -13.15 -5.97 3.05
C GLY A 83 -13.43 -7.29 3.77
N GLU A 84 -12.44 -7.85 4.46
CA GLU A 84 -12.58 -9.11 5.22
C GLU A 84 -13.17 -8.91 6.63
N LYS A 85 -13.25 -7.67 7.10
CA LYS A 85 -13.73 -7.35 8.44
C LYS A 85 -15.03 -6.56 8.36
N ARG A 86 -16.16 -7.25 8.58
CA ARG A 86 -17.52 -6.67 8.48
C ARG A 86 -17.78 -5.51 9.44
N ASP A 87 -17.09 -5.49 10.59
CA ASP A 87 -17.26 -4.49 11.65
C ASP A 87 -16.16 -3.40 11.65
N LEU A 88 -15.28 -3.37 10.65
CA LEU A 88 -14.15 -2.43 10.60
C LEU A 88 -14.63 -0.97 10.65
N LYS A 89 -15.70 -0.65 9.91
CA LYS A 89 -16.27 0.71 9.88
C LYS A 89 -16.72 1.15 11.28
N GLU A 90 -17.43 0.28 12.00
CA GLU A 90 -17.86 0.58 13.37
C GLU A 90 -16.68 0.72 14.34
N GLN A 91 -15.63 -0.09 14.18
CA GLN A 91 -14.43 0.02 15.00
C GLN A 91 -13.71 1.33 14.73
N VAL A 92 -13.53 1.74 13.47
CA VAL A 92 -12.93 3.02 13.09
C VAL A 92 -13.75 4.19 13.65
N CYS A 93 -15.08 4.15 13.55
CA CYS A 93 -15.94 5.19 14.12
C CYS A 93 -15.79 5.29 15.64
N ARG A 94 -15.82 4.17 16.36
CA ARG A 94 -15.59 4.16 17.83
C ARG A 94 -14.21 4.71 18.21
N GLY A 95 -13.17 4.32 17.45
CA GLY A 95 -11.82 4.86 17.64
C GLY A 95 -11.76 6.38 17.41
N ALA A 96 -12.40 6.86 16.37
CA ALA A 96 -12.48 8.27 16.03
C ALA A 96 -13.23 9.08 17.12
N ASP A 97 -14.33 8.56 17.65
CA ASP A 97 -15.06 9.22 18.73
C ASP A 97 -14.21 9.30 20.01
N SER A 98 -13.50 8.23 20.34
CA SER A 98 -12.57 8.24 21.48
C SER A 98 -11.43 9.24 21.26
N LEU A 99 -10.89 9.37 20.05
CA LEU A 99 -9.84 10.37 19.74
C LEU A 99 -10.35 11.80 19.85
N LYS A 100 -11.58 12.09 19.43
CA LYS A 100 -12.20 13.42 19.57
C LYS A 100 -12.29 13.89 21.01
N GLU A 101 -12.48 12.96 21.94
CA GLU A 101 -12.60 13.28 23.38
C GLU A 101 -11.24 13.49 24.07
N THR A 102 -10.20 12.86 23.55
CA THR A 102 -8.92 12.72 24.28
C THR A 102 -7.73 13.39 23.59
N VAL A 103 -7.86 13.78 22.33
CA VAL A 103 -6.80 14.39 21.54
C VAL A 103 -7.24 15.75 21.01
N SER A 104 -6.37 16.76 21.12
CA SER A 104 -6.63 18.11 20.61
C SER A 104 -6.46 18.19 19.09
N LEU A 105 -7.55 17.94 18.35
CA LEU A 105 -7.56 18.04 16.88
C LEU A 105 -7.26 19.47 16.40
N GLU A 106 -7.71 20.50 17.13
CA GLU A 106 -7.38 21.89 16.81
C GLU A 106 -5.87 22.14 16.79
N ARG A 107 -5.15 21.62 17.81
CA ARG A 107 -3.69 21.77 17.87
C ARG A 107 -2.99 21.03 16.75
N ILE A 108 -3.49 19.83 16.39
CA ILE A 108 -2.96 19.05 15.27
C ILE A 108 -3.11 19.84 13.96
N LEU A 109 -4.29 20.42 13.70
CA LEU A 109 -4.56 21.24 12.53
C LEU A 109 -3.67 22.49 12.50
N ALA A 110 -3.52 23.18 13.65
CA ALA A 110 -2.64 24.33 13.75
C ALA A 110 -1.17 23.99 13.46
N ILE A 111 -0.67 22.87 13.98
CA ILE A 111 0.66 22.35 13.66
C ILE A 111 0.79 22.03 12.17
N GLY A 112 -0.25 21.51 11.55
CA GLY A 112 -0.32 21.21 10.12
C GLY A 112 -0.36 22.45 9.20
N GLY A 113 -0.50 23.67 9.76
CA GLY A 113 -0.59 24.92 9.00
C GLY A 113 -1.99 25.25 8.50
N ALA A 114 -3.04 24.55 8.98
CA ALA A 114 -4.42 24.98 8.78
C ALA A 114 -4.64 26.28 9.57
N GLY A 115 -4.70 27.42 8.88
CA GLY A 115 -4.87 28.72 9.49
C GLY A 115 -6.26 28.87 10.13
N GLU A 116 -6.39 29.79 11.10
CA GLU A 116 -7.63 30.10 11.81
C GLU A 116 -8.83 30.44 10.89
N LYS A 117 -8.60 30.74 9.64
CA LYS A 117 -9.67 31.06 8.66
C LYS A 117 -10.44 29.83 8.18
N ASP A 118 -9.84 28.64 8.21
CA ASP A 118 -10.50 27.39 7.79
C ASP A 118 -11.23 26.68 8.95
N ALA A 119 -10.87 27.01 10.20
CA ALA A 119 -11.48 26.45 11.38
C ALA A 119 -12.79 27.13 11.83
N VAL A 120 -13.05 28.35 11.35
CA VAL A 120 -14.21 29.16 11.81
C VAL A 120 -15.46 28.96 10.93
N SER A 121 -15.38 28.35 9.76
CA SER A 121 -16.53 28.13 8.88
C SER A 121 -17.26 26.79 9.08
N GLN A 122 -16.86 25.96 10.01
CA GLN A 122 -17.59 24.74 10.37
C GLN A 122 -18.22 24.85 11.77
N LYS A 123 -19.17 25.77 11.95
CA LYS A 123 -20.22 25.56 12.95
C LYS A 123 -20.99 24.30 12.52
N VAL A 124 -20.84 23.28 13.33
CA VAL A 124 -21.53 22.00 13.20
C VAL A 124 -23.03 22.22 13.28
N ASP A 125 -23.65 22.36 12.14
CA ASP A 125 -25.11 22.23 12.02
C ASP A 125 -25.45 20.74 11.99
N SER A 126 -26.55 20.39 12.64
CA SER A 126 -27.10 19.05 12.82
C SER A 126 -27.42 18.26 11.51
N HIS A 127 -26.80 18.62 10.39
CA HIS A 127 -26.84 17.94 9.11
C HIS A 127 -25.64 17.02 8.84
N GLU A 128 -24.65 16.98 9.74
CA GLU A 128 -23.39 16.23 9.51
C GLU A 128 -23.53 14.71 9.54
N ASN A 129 -24.55 14.15 10.14
CA ASN A 129 -24.82 12.72 10.02
C ASN A 129 -25.07 12.26 8.57
N LYS A 130 -25.45 13.18 7.69
CA LYS A 130 -25.67 12.89 6.27
C LYS A 130 -24.40 12.97 5.44
N VAL A 131 -23.45 13.85 5.83
CA VAL A 131 -22.17 14.02 5.13
C VAL A 131 -21.18 12.93 5.52
N ILE A 132 -21.22 12.45 6.78
CA ILE A 132 -20.39 11.31 7.21
C ILE A 132 -20.90 10.01 6.58
N SER A 133 -22.22 9.83 6.44
CA SER A 133 -22.81 8.72 5.69
C SER A 133 -22.43 8.77 4.21
N GLN A 134 -22.50 9.94 3.57
CA GLN A 134 -22.07 10.10 2.17
C GLN A 134 -20.55 9.93 1.95
N ARG A 135 -19.70 10.25 2.93
CA ARG A 135 -18.26 9.97 2.85
C ARG A 135 -17.90 8.52 3.16
N ALA A 136 -18.75 7.81 3.88
CA ALA A 136 -18.58 6.38 4.13
C ALA A 136 -19.02 5.52 2.93
N ASP A 137 -19.96 6.02 2.14
CA ASP A 137 -20.34 5.45 0.84
C ASP A 137 -19.22 5.62 -0.22
N ILE A 138 -18.22 6.46 0.06
CA ILE A 138 -17.01 6.59 -0.78
C ILE A 138 -16.14 5.32 -0.73
N TYR A 139 -16.13 4.56 0.38
CA TYR A 139 -15.39 3.30 0.45
C TYR A 139 -16.10 2.12 -0.22
N GLU A 140 -17.42 2.14 -0.33
CA GLU A 140 -18.17 1.21 -1.19
C GLU A 140 -18.19 1.66 -2.67
N ASN A 141 -18.00 2.97 -2.93
CA ASN A 141 -17.98 3.55 -4.29
C ASN A 141 -16.58 3.89 -4.82
N ASP A 142 -15.51 3.66 -4.08
CA ASP A 142 -14.12 3.74 -4.61
C ASP A 142 -13.80 2.64 -5.64
N MET A 143 -14.78 1.80 -5.95
CA MET A 143 -14.78 0.95 -7.16
C MET A 143 -15.27 1.69 -8.41
N VAL A 144 -15.75 2.92 -8.28
CA VAL A 144 -16.11 3.76 -9.43
C VAL A 144 -15.17 4.95 -9.47
N PHE A 145 -14.20 4.92 -10.37
CA PHE A 145 -13.45 6.11 -10.77
C PHE A 145 -14.46 7.17 -11.20
N GLN A 146 -14.68 8.22 -10.36
CA GLN A 146 -15.55 9.32 -10.74
C GLN A 146 -14.92 10.05 -11.93
N ARG A 147 -15.65 9.99 -13.04
CA ARG A 147 -15.48 10.83 -14.22
C ARG A 147 -15.88 12.27 -13.92
N ASN A 148 -15.18 13.02 -13.12
CA ASN A 148 -15.40 14.46 -13.10
C ASN A 148 -14.13 15.16 -12.60
N ASP A 149 -13.59 15.97 -13.46
CA ASP A 149 -12.68 17.12 -13.35
C ASP A 149 -11.45 17.07 -14.28
N ILE A 150 -11.63 16.55 -15.50
CA ILE A 150 -10.72 16.91 -16.59
C ILE A 150 -11.55 17.64 -17.63
N LYS A 151 -11.30 18.93 -17.79
CA LYS A 151 -11.82 19.69 -18.94
C LYS A 151 -11.31 18.99 -20.20
N GLU A 152 -12.25 18.47 -20.98
CA GLU A 152 -12.02 17.93 -22.30
C GLU A 152 -11.37 19.00 -23.18
N ASN A 153 -10.09 18.82 -23.49
CA ASN A 153 -9.57 19.29 -24.75
C ASN A 153 -9.72 18.12 -25.73
N ASP A 154 -10.69 18.26 -26.62
CA ASP A 154 -10.95 17.33 -27.73
C ASP A 154 -9.73 17.23 -28.64
N THR A 155 -8.92 16.21 -28.42
CA THR A 155 -8.15 15.56 -29.48
C THR A 155 -8.52 14.07 -29.42
N HIS A 156 -9.08 13.53 -30.50
CA HIS A 156 -9.40 12.12 -30.69
C HIS A 156 -8.12 11.28 -30.79
N GLU A 157 -7.31 11.24 -29.73
CA GLU A 157 -6.32 10.18 -29.55
C GLU A 157 -6.96 9.11 -28.69
N SER A 158 -7.05 7.89 -29.23
CA SER A 158 -7.54 6.73 -28.50
C SER A 158 -6.66 6.53 -27.27
N LYS A 159 -7.20 6.73 -26.07
CA LYS A 159 -6.47 6.49 -24.81
C LYS A 159 -5.98 5.05 -24.76
N LEU A 160 -4.73 4.86 -24.39
CA LEU A 160 -4.18 3.54 -24.13
C LEU A 160 -4.92 2.91 -22.94
N ARG A 161 -5.50 1.73 -23.12
CA ARG A 161 -6.28 1.03 -22.09
C ARG A 161 -5.41 0.02 -21.38
N LEU A 162 -5.15 0.25 -20.10
CA LEU A 162 -4.36 -0.62 -19.24
C LEU A 162 -5.29 -1.48 -18.38
N ALA A 163 -5.34 -2.79 -18.65
CA ALA A 163 -6.08 -3.72 -17.82
C ALA A 163 -5.37 -3.90 -16.46
N ILE A 164 -6.08 -3.70 -15.36
CA ILE A 164 -5.57 -3.80 -14.00
C ILE A 164 -6.26 -4.96 -13.27
N ALA A 165 -5.52 -5.94 -12.79
CA ALA A 165 -6.05 -6.99 -11.93
C ALA A 165 -6.49 -6.38 -10.59
N LYS A 166 -7.78 -6.49 -10.24
CA LYS A 166 -8.32 -5.85 -9.04
C LYS A 166 -9.45 -6.66 -8.43
N ASP A 167 -9.11 -7.44 -7.43
CA ASP A 167 -10.01 -8.22 -6.58
C ASP A 167 -9.34 -8.52 -5.24
N GLU A 168 -9.86 -9.46 -4.46
CA GLU A 168 -9.31 -9.83 -3.15
C GLU A 168 -7.92 -10.46 -3.24
N ALA A 169 -7.58 -11.10 -4.36
CA ALA A 169 -6.26 -11.68 -4.58
C ALA A 169 -5.24 -10.65 -5.08
N PHE A 170 -5.69 -9.58 -5.76
CA PHE A 170 -4.88 -8.53 -6.37
C PHE A 170 -5.35 -7.15 -5.92
N CYS A 171 -4.92 -6.71 -4.76
CA CYS A 171 -5.44 -5.50 -4.12
C CYS A 171 -4.36 -4.50 -3.71
N PHE A 172 -3.08 -4.81 -3.91
CA PHE A 172 -1.99 -3.99 -3.42
C PHE A 172 -1.42 -3.10 -4.54
N TYR A 173 -1.85 -1.84 -4.55
CA TYR A 173 -1.41 -0.79 -5.47
C TYR A 173 -1.11 0.51 -4.73
N TYR A 174 0.01 1.16 -5.06
CA TYR A 174 0.24 2.53 -4.60
C TYR A 174 -0.67 3.48 -5.37
N GLN A 175 -1.45 4.28 -4.67
CA GLN A 175 -2.37 5.26 -5.28
C GLN A 175 -1.63 6.29 -6.14
N GLU A 176 -0.40 6.62 -5.76
CA GLU A 176 0.47 7.52 -6.52
C GLU A 176 0.84 6.93 -7.88
N ASN A 177 1.08 5.62 -7.96
CA ASN A 177 1.34 4.91 -9.22
C ASN A 177 0.13 5.01 -10.15
N LEU A 178 -1.07 4.69 -9.62
CA LEU A 178 -2.32 4.75 -10.40
C LEU A 178 -2.61 6.17 -10.90
N LYS A 179 -2.40 7.17 -10.05
CA LYS A 179 -2.54 8.59 -10.42
C LYS A 179 -1.53 9.01 -11.48
N LEU A 180 -0.29 8.52 -11.42
CA LEU A 180 0.73 8.80 -12.43
C LEU A 180 0.31 8.23 -13.78
N LEU A 181 -0.05 6.94 -13.84
CA LEU A 181 -0.54 6.29 -15.06
C LEU A 181 -1.73 7.05 -15.68
N SER A 182 -2.71 7.43 -14.86
CA SER A 182 -3.85 8.21 -15.35
C SER A 182 -3.46 9.59 -15.89
N LYS A 183 -2.48 10.27 -15.26
CA LYS A 183 -1.93 11.56 -15.74
C LYS A 183 -1.16 11.42 -17.04
N MET A 184 -0.55 10.27 -17.30
CA MET A 184 0.15 9.94 -18.54
C MET A 184 -0.81 9.55 -19.67
N GLY A 185 -2.12 9.54 -19.42
CA GLY A 185 -3.15 9.31 -20.43
C GLY A 185 -3.70 7.88 -20.49
N PHE A 186 -3.28 6.98 -19.58
CA PHE A 186 -3.85 5.63 -19.52
C PHE A 186 -5.28 5.64 -18.97
N GLU A 187 -6.17 4.91 -19.63
CA GLU A 187 -7.45 4.48 -19.05
C GLU A 187 -7.22 3.18 -18.27
N LEU A 188 -7.41 3.24 -16.96
CA LEU A 188 -7.25 2.07 -16.09
C LEU A 188 -8.54 1.26 -16.09
N VAL A 189 -8.49 0.04 -16.63
CA VAL A 189 -9.65 -0.85 -16.79
C VAL A 189 -9.53 -2.02 -15.82
N PRO A 190 -10.27 -2.02 -14.69
CA PRO A 190 -10.19 -3.11 -13.74
C PRO A 190 -10.81 -4.40 -14.29
N PHE A 191 -10.22 -5.53 -13.94
CA PHE A 191 -10.76 -6.87 -14.15
C PHE A 191 -10.39 -7.77 -12.96
N SER A 192 -11.13 -8.85 -12.76
CA SER A 192 -10.93 -9.79 -11.67
C SER A 192 -10.38 -11.13 -12.17
N PRO A 193 -9.13 -11.49 -11.86
CA PRO A 193 -8.65 -12.84 -12.09
C PRO A 193 -9.44 -13.94 -11.37
N LEU A 194 -10.10 -13.62 -10.26
CA LEU A 194 -10.95 -14.57 -9.53
C LEU A 194 -12.30 -14.84 -10.22
N TYR A 195 -12.94 -13.79 -10.72
CA TYR A 195 -14.37 -13.89 -11.11
C TYR A 195 -14.62 -13.74 -12.59
N ASP A 196 -13.84 -12.93 -13.31
CA ASP A 196 -13.99 -12.72 -14.76
C ASP A 196 -13.47 -13.93 -15.54
N LYS A 197 -14.00 -14.14 -16.74
CA LYS A 197 -13.63 -15.25 -17.61
C LYS A 197 -12.78 -14.82 -18.80
N GLU A 198 -12.76 -13.52 -19.08
CA GLU A 198 -12.07 -12.91 -20.22
C GLU A 198 -11.39 -11.62 -19.79
N LEU A 199 -10.34 -11.23 -20.50
CA LEU A 199 -9.72 -9.91 -20.34
C LEU A 199 -10.63 -8.83 -20.93
N PRO A 200 -10.56 -7.58 -20.45
CA PRO A 200 -11.27 -6.46 -21.08
C PRO A 200 -10.85 -6.31 -22.55
N GLU A 201 -11.81 -5.91 -23.40
CA GLU A 201 -11.55 -5.70 -24.81
C GLU A 201 -10.65 -4.48 -25.07
N HIS A 202 -9.90 -4.52 -26.17
CA HIS A 202 -9.09 -3.41 -26.68
C HIS A 202 -8.06 -2.86 -25.68
N ILE A 203 -7.45 -3.74 -24.90
CA ILE A 203 -6.38 -3.36 -23.98
C ILE A 203 -5.04 -3.21 -24.71
N SER A 204 -4.25 -2.25 -24.24
CA SER A 204 -2.90 -1.93 -24.74
C SER A 204 -1.80 -2.48 -23.81
N GLY A 205 -2.16 -2.93 -22.62
CA GLY A 205 -1.24 -3.48 -21.64
C GLY A 205 -1.96 -4.14 -20.47
N LEU A 206 -1.21 -4.87 -19.65
CA LEU A 206 -1.69 -5.63 -18.51
C LEU A 206 -0.86 -5.31 -17.25
N LEU A 207 -1.52 -4.93 -16.17
CA LEU A 207 -0.91 -4.71 -14.87
C LEU A 207 -1.47 -5.70 -13.85
N LEU A 208 -0.62 -6.62 -13.39
CA LEU A 208 -0.88 -7.57 -12.32
C LEU A 208 -0.14 -7.12 -11.06
N GLY A 209 -0.81 -6.42 -10.18
CA GLY A 209 -0.20 -5.90 -8.96
C GLY A 209 -0.03 -6.93 -7.86
N GLY A 210 0.42 -6.46 -6.72
CA GLY A 210 0.55 -7.30 -5.54
C GLY A 210 -0.77 -7.65 -4.89
N GLY A 211 -0.69 -8.53 -3.92
CA GLY A 211 -1.84 -9.03 -3.16
C GLY A 211 -1.53 -10.36 -2.49
N TYR A 212 -2.54 -11.20 -2.40
CA TYR A 212 -2.49 -12.47 -1.69
C TYR A 212 -3.03 -13.63 -2.54
N PRO A 213 -2.47 -13.90 -3.74
CA PRO A 213 -2.95 -14.98 -4.60
C PRO A 213 -2.86 -16.36 -3.93
N GLU A 214 -1.96 -16.54 -2.98
CA GLU A 214 -1.82 -17.78 -2.21
C GLU A 214 -3.03 -18.10 -1.32
N LEU A 215 -3.78 -17.07 -0.88
CA LEU A 215 -5.01 -17.26 -0.09
C LEU A 215 -6.19 -17.68 -0.96
N PHE A 216 -6.11 -17.43 -2.25
CA PHE A 216 -7.13 -17.72 -3.27
C PHE A 216 -6.59 -18.67 -4.35
N ALA A 217 -5.54 -19.42 -4.02
CA ALA A 217 -4.83 -20.25 -4.99
C ALA A 217 -5.74 -21.31 -5.62
N LYS A 218 -6.68 -21.85 -4.87
CA LYS A 218 -7.66 -22.80 -5.37
C LYS A 218 -8.59 -22.16 -6.40
N GLU A 219 -9.22 -21.04 -6.07
CA GLU A 219 -10.17 -20.32 -6.92
C GLU A 219 -9.46 -19.83 -8.20
N LEU A 220 -8.26 -19.28 -8.09
CA LEU A 220 -7.44 -18.88 -9.22
C LEU A 220 -7.10 -20.08 -10.12
N SER A 221 -6.79 -21.23 -9.52
CA SER A 221 -6.47 -22.45 -10.27
C SER A 221 -7.65 -23.01 -11.02
N GLU A 222 -8.88 -22.84 -10.52
CA GLU A 222 -10.12 -23.30 -11.11
C GLU A 222 -10.60 -22.37 -12.27
N ASN A 223 -10.06 -21.15 -12.37
CA ASN A 223 -10.43 -20.21 -13.44
C ASN A 223 -9.55 -20.38 -14.70
N ASP A 224 -9.69 -21.53 -15.36
CA ASP A 224 -8.90 -21.88 -16.55
C ASP A 224 -9.06 -20.88 -17.71
N SER A 225 -10.25 -20.29 -17.87
CA SER A 225 -10.51 -19.32 -18.93
C SER A 225 -9.62 -18.08 -18.77
N MET A 226 -9.59 -17.48 -17.56
CA MET A 226 -8.79 -16.29 -17.29
C MET A 226 -7.28 -16.59 -17.36
N LYS A 227 -6.82 -17.72 -16.78
CA LYS A 227 -5.42 -18.13 -16.88
C LYS A 227 -4.98 -18.27 -18.34
N THR A 228 -5.82 -18.85 -19.18
CA THR A 228 -5.55 -19.02 -20.61
C THR A 228 -5.54 -17.68 -21.33
N ALA A 229 -6.52 -16.80 -21.07
CA ALA A 229 -6.59 -15.47 -21.66
C ALA A 229 -5.34 -14.63 -21.37
N ILE A 230 -4.90 -14.60 -20.10
CA ILE A 230 -3.67 -13.89 -19.69
C ILE A 230 -2.45 -14.48 -20.38
N ARG A 231 -2.30 -15.82 -20.36
CA ARG A 231 -1.16 -16.49 -20.97
C ARG A 231 -1.07 -16.24 -22.47
N GLU A 232 -2.18 -16.33 -23.17
CA GLU A 232 -2.25 -16.11 -24.63
C GLU A 232 -1.99 -14.65 -24.98
N ALA A 233 -2.55 -13.70 -24.22
CA ALA A 233 -2.32 -12.28 -24.43
C ALA A 233 -0.84 -11.92 -24.27
N ILE A 234 -0.20 -12.36 -23.20
CA ILE A 234 1.23 -12.10 -22.94
C ILE A 234 2.10 -12.78 -24.01
N ARG A 235 1.83 -14.03 -24.36
CA ARG A 235 2.56 -14.74 -25.42
C ARG A 235 2.33 -14.11 -26.80
N GLY A 236 1.18 -13.47 -26.99
CA GLY A 236 0.85 -12.68 -28.17
C GLY A 236 1.56 -11.32 -28.24
N GLY A 237 2.37 -10.98 -27.25
CA GLY A 237 3.16 -9.75 -27.19
C GLY A 237 2.47 -8.58 -26.47
N LEU A 238 1.36 -8.82 -25.74
CA LEU A 238 0.75 -7.76 -24.94
C LEU A 238 1.73 -7.29 -23.87
N PRO A 239 2.07 -5.99 -23.80
CA PRO A 239 2.90 -5.43 -22.74
C PRO A 239 2.34 -5.76 -21.36
N SER A 240 3.19 -6.19 -20.45
CA SER A 240 2.74 -6.64 -19.13
C SER A 240 3.73 -6.33 -18.02
N LEU A 241 3.17 -5.88 -16.89
CA LEU A 241 3.90 -5.63 -15.66
C LEU A 241 3.28 -6.47 -14.54
N ALA A 242 4.10 -7.25 -13.82
CA ALA A 242 3.64 -8.11 -12.73
C ALA A 242 4.52 -7.94 -11.48
N GLU A 243 3.90 -7.53 -10.38
CA GLU A 243 4.56 -7.28 -9.11
C GLU A 243 4.11 -8.27 -8.04
N CYS A 244 5.04 -8.89 -7.32
CA CYS A 244 4.80 -9.73 -6.14
C CYS A 244 3.69 -10.79 -6.35
N GLY A 245 2.46 -10.55 -5.89
CA GLY A 245 1.33 -11.45 -6.11
C GLY A 245 1.03 -11.68 -7.59
N GLY A 246 1.11 -10.64 -8.43
CA GLY A 246 0.97 -10.75 -9.87
C GLY A 246 2.08 -11.61 -10.49
N PHE A 247 3.32 -11.47 -10.01
CA PHE A 247 4.42 -12.31 -10.44
C PHE A 247 4.19 -13.77 -10.06
N LEU A 248 3.74 -14.06 -8.82
CA LEU A 248 3.38 -15.41 -8.39
C LEU A 248 2.30 -16.03 -9.29
N TYR A 249 1.32 -15.25 -9.71
CA TYR A 249 0.23 -15.74 -10.57
C TYR A 249 0.70 -16.07 -12.00
N LEU A 250 1.76 -15.47 -12.50
CA LEU A 250 2.35 -15.81 -13.81
C LEU A 250 3.09 -17.13 -13.84
N HIS A 251 3.42 -17.72 -12.69
CA HIS A 251 4.11 -19.00 -12.59
C HIS A 251 3.27 -20.16 -13.14
N LYS A 252 3.91 -21.29 -13.38
CA LYS A 252 3.26 -22.55 -13.72
C LYS A 252 2.43 -23.08 -12.58
N SER A 253 2.95 -23.01 -11.37
CA SER A 253 2.23 -23.41 -10.18
C SER A 253 2.61 -22.57 -8.94
N LEU A 254 1.69 -22.55 -7.98
CA LEU A 254 1.86 -21.98 -6.65
C LEU A 254 1.54 -23.05 -5.60
N LYS A 255 2.44 -23.22 -4.64
CA LYS A 255 2.25 -24.13 -3.52
C LYS A 255 1.88 -23.33 -2.28
N ASP A 256 0.71 -23.58 -1.74
CA ASP A 256 0.20 -22.86 -0.57
C ASP A 256 0.96 -23.19 0.74
N MET A 257 0.54 -22.56 1.84
CA MET A 257 1.15 -22.74 3.16
C MET A 257 0.95 -24.14 3.72
N GLU A 258 -0.05 -24.89 3.25
CA GLU A 258 -0.29 -26.29 3.60
C GLU A 258 0.43 -27.28 2.67
N GLY A 259 1.17 -26.77 1.70
CA GLY A 259 1.95 -27.59 0.76
C GLY A 259 1.13 -28.15 -0.42
N ARG A 260 -0.10 -27.66 -0.64
CA ARG A 260 -0.93 -28.04 -1.79
C ARG A 260 -0.54 -27.22 -3.01
N GLN A 261 -0.39 -27.88 -4.14
CA GLN A 261 0.03 -27.23 -5.38
C GLN A 261 -1.16 -26.92 -6.27
N TYR A 262 -1.20 -25.70 -6.79
CA TYR A 262 -2.24 -25.17 -7.66
C TYR A 262 -1.65 -24.64 -8.95
N SER A 263 -2.30 -24.94 -10.08
CA SER A 263 -1.89 -24.40 -11.38
C SER A 263 -2.20 -22.91 -11.49
N MET A 264 -1.25 -22.12 -11.95
CA MET A 264 -1.41 -20.68 -12.19
C MET A 264 -1.42 -20.36 -13.70
N ALA A 265 -1.19 -19.12 -14.10
CA ALA A 265 -1.29 -18.72 -15.50
C ALA A 265 -0.30 -19.45 -16.44
N GLY A 266 0.85 -19.90 -15.94
CA GLY A 266 1.82 -20.68 -16.70
C GLY A 266 2.48 -19.90 -17.84
N VAL A 267 2.74 -18.63 -17.61
CA VAL A 267 3.56 -17.77 -18.49
C VAL A 267 5.03 -18.08 -18.25
N ILE A 268 5.42 -18.16 -16.96
CA ILE A 268 6.76 -18.49 -16.49
C ILE A 268 6.77 -19.99 -16.16
N ASP A 269 7.72 -20.73 -16.73
CA ASP A 269 7.89 -22.18 -16.46
C ASP A 269 8.70 -22.40 -15.17
N ALA A 270 8.18 -21.85 -14.08
CA ALA A 270 8.75 -21.96 -12.74
C ALA A 270 7.63 -22.20 -11.73
N ASP A 271 8.02 -22.67 -10.56
CA ASP A 271 7.12 -22.92 -9.43
C ASP A 271 7.38 -21.88 -8.33
N ALA A 272 6.32 -21.51 -7.62
CA ALA A 272 6.41 -20.64 -6.45
C ALA A 272 6.02 -21.39 -5.19
N ASP A 273 6.88 -21.35 -4.18
CA ASP A 273 6.74 -22.11 -2.95
C ASP A 273 6.73 -21.23 -1.70
N TYR A 274 5.95 -21.62 -0.69
CA TYR A 274 6.00 -21.00 0.63
C TYR A 274 7.26 -21.43 1.40
N TRP A 275 8.06 -20.44 1.84
CA TRP A 275 9.34 -20.70 2.54
C TRP A 275 9.24 -20.76 4.06
N GLY A 276 8.06 -20.56 4.65
CA GLY A 276 7.85 -20.57 6.10
C GLY A 276 8.54 -19.44 6.87
N LYS A 277 9.28 -18.57 6.19
CA LYS A 277 9.97 -17.41 6.75
C LYS A 277 10.02 -16.29 5.72
N LEU A 278 10.26 -15.08 6.21
CA LEU A 278 10.42 -13.90 5.35
C LEU A 278 11.65 -14.08 4.42
N VAL A 279 11.40 -14.02 3.11
CA VAL A 279 12.46 -14.19 2.09
C VAL A 279 13.17 -12.86 1.84
N ARG A 280 12.39 -11.81 1.56
CA ARG A 280 12.88 -10.45 1.33
C ARG A 280 12.02 -9.45 2.10
N PHE A 281 12.64 -8.36 2.52
CA PHE A 281 11.95 -7.28 3.24
C PHE A 281 12.63 -5.94 3.05
N GLY A 282 11.82 -4.89 2.84
CA GLY A 282 12.18 -3.49 2.91
C GLY A 282 12.56 -2.87 1.57
N TYR A 283 12.95 -1.62 1.63
CA TYR A 283 13.23 -0.81 0.45
C TYR A 283 14.40 -1.32 -0.36
N VAL A 284 14.29 -1.14 -1.67
CA VAL A 284 15.30 -1.49 -2.66
C VAL A 284 15.38 -0.39 -3.73
N GLU A 285 16.53 -0.27 -4.35
CA GLU A 285 16.74 0.44 -5.60
C GLU A 285 17.08 -0.60 -6.67
N LEU A 286 16.35 -0.59 -7.78
CA LEU A 286 16.51 -1.52 -8.88
C LEU A 286 17.14 -0.79 -10.07
N THR A 287 18.09 -1.47 -10.71
CA THR A 287 18.69 -1.06 -11.97
C THR A 287 18.60 -2.21 -12.95
N GLU A 288 18.27 -1.90 -14.20
CA GLU A 288 18.26 -2.86 -15.30
C GLU A 288 19.70 -3.20 -15.71
N LYS A 289 19.95 -4.43 -16.14
CA LYS A 289 21.22 -4.81 -16.75
C LYS A 289 21.32 -4.37 -18.20
N GLU A 290 20.22 -4.48 -18.93
CA GLU A 290 20.03 -3.93 -20.27
C GLU A 290 18.88 -2.92 -20.19
N SER A 291 19.03 -1.76 -20.81
CA SER A 291 18.07 -0.67 -20.70
C SER A 291 16.85 -0.92 -21.59
N HIS A 292 15.72 -1.28 -20.99
CA HIS A 292 14.43 -1.46 -21.68
C HIS A 292 13.41 -0.39 -21.26
N PHE A 293 13.20 -0.23 -19.96
CA PHE A 293 12.22 0.70 -19.40
C PHE A 293 12.88 1.94 -18.79
N LEU A 294 14.11 1.81 -18.29
CA LEU A 294 14.82 2.91 -17.66
C LEU A 294 15.96 3.45 -18.55
N PRO A 295 16.24 4.75 -18.52
CA PRO A 295 17.45 5.28 -19.09
C PRO A 295 18.70 4.60 -18.50
N GLU A 296 19.75 4.49 -19.32
CA GLU A 296 21.00 3.85 -18.92
C GLU A 296 21.55 4.38 -17.60
N LYS A 297 21.86 3.51 -16.65
CA LYS A 297 22.38 3.82 -15.30
C LYS A 297 21.39 4.47 -14.35
N GLU A 298 20.15 4.64 -14.75
CA GLU A 298 19.11 5.09 -13.84
C GLU A 298 18.49 3.89 -13.10
N GLY A 299 17.87 4.17 -11.96
CA GLY A 299 17.21 3.17 -11.14
C GLY A 299 15.81 3.60 -10.76
N ILE A 300 15.01 2.63 -10.34
CA ILE A 300 13.69 2.83 -9.77
C ILE A 300 13.64 2.30 -8.34
N ARG A 301 12.92 3.01 -7.46
CA ARG A 301 12.75 2.57 -6.08
C ARG A 301 11.58 1.62 -5.96
N GLY A 302 11.74 0.64 -5.08
CA GLY A 302 10.71 -0.32 -4.77
C GLY A 302 10.79 -0.80 -3.32
N HIS A 303 9.88 -1.71 -3.01
CA HIS A 303 9.81 -2.38 -1.73
C HIS A 303 9.52 -3.86 -1.93
N GLU A 304 10.17 -4.72 -1.19
CA GLU A 304 9.86 -6.16 -1.15
C GLU A 304 9.35 -6.57 0.22
N PHE A 305 8.33 -7.42 0.24
CA PHE A 305 7.83 -8.07 1.43
C PHE A 305 7.10 -9.35 1.05
N HIS A 306 7.80 -10.50 1.10
CA HIS A 306 7.21 -11.76 0.70
C HIS A 306 7.78 -12.96 1.49
N TYR A 307 6.92 -13.96 1.71
CA TYR A 307 7.21 -15.23 2.35
C TYR A 307 7.23 -16.39 1.35
N PHE A 308 6.86 -16.12 0.11
CA PHE A 308 6.97 -17.02 -1.02
C PHE A 308 8.25 -16.72 -1.79
N ASP A 309 8.81 -17.73 -2.42
CA ASP A 309 9.93 -17.56 -3.33
C ASP A 309 9.66 -18.32 -4.62
N SER A 310 10.31 -17.93 -5.70
CA SER A 310 10.27 -18.62 -6.98
C SER A 310 11.48 -19.50 -7.15
N THR A 311 11.32 -20.63 -7.85
CA THR A 311 12.46 -21.42 -8.34
C THR A 311 13.29 -20.65 -9.37
N GLU A 312 12.69 -19.60 -10.00
CA GLU A 312 13.31 -18.73 -11.01
C GLU A 312 12.89 -17.28 -10.82
N ASN A 313 13.72 -16.49 -10.13
CA ASN A 313 13.43 -15.09 -9.81
C ASN A 313 13.75 -14.10 -10.94
N GLY A 314 14.29 -14.58 -12.07
CA GLY A 314 14.86 -13.73 -13.10
C GLY A 314 16.23 -13.17 -12.73
N THR A 315 16.89 -12.59 -13.71
CA THR A 315 18.27 -12.08 -13.54
C THR A 315 18.50 -10.73 -14.22
N ASP A 316 17.47 -10.11 -14.80
CA ASP A 316 17.63 -8.98 -15.72
C ASP A 316 17.80 -7.64 -14.99
N CYS A 317 17.38 -7.56 -13.72
CA CYS A 317 17.62 -6.42 -12.85
C CYS A 317 18.51 -6.78 -11.66
N VAL A 318 19.13 -5.74 -11.08
CA VAL A 318 19.85 -5.81 -9.81
C VAL A 318 19.13 -4.95 -8.78
N ALA A 319 18.62 -5.60 -7.73
CA ALA A 319 18.08 -4.92 -6.56
C ALA A 319 19.18 -4.69 -5.53
N LYS A 320 19.27 -3.47 -5.00
CA LYS A 320 20.27 -3.06 -3.98
C LYS A 320 19.56 -2.43 -2.78
N LYS A 321 20.00 -2.77 -1.58
CA LYS A 321 19.54 -2.09 -0.36
C LYS A 321 20.02 -0.65 -0.30
N PRO A 322 19.19 0.33 0.11
CA PRO A 322 19.60 1.73 0.28
C PRO A 322 20.69 1.90 1.33
N THR A 323 20.75 0.98 2.30
CA THR A 323 21.74 0.97 3.38
C THR A 323 22.51 -0.36 3.37
N GLY A 324 23.84 -0.28 3.42
CA GLY A 324 24.71 -1.47 3.35
C GLY A 324 25.05 -1.87 1.91
N ASN A 325 25.63 -3.08 1.76
CA ASN A 325 26.17 -3.56 0.48
C ASN A 325 25.38 -4.76 -0.09
N ARG A 326 24.20 -5.07 0.47
CA ARG A 326 23.42 -6.23 0.03
C ARG A 326 22.75 -5.93 -1.30
N SER A 327 23.00 -6.76 -2.29
CA SER A 327 22.34 -6.75 -3.60
C SER A 327 22.06 -8.18 -4.06
N TRP A 328 21.14 -8.32 -5.01
CA TRP A 328 20.81 -9.61 -5.65
C TRP A 328 20.21 -9.36 -7.03
N GLU A 329 20.37 -10.34 -7.89
CA GLU A 329 19.71 -10.37 -9.19
C GLU A 329 18.25 -10.80 -9.02
N CYS A 330 17.36 -10.21 -9.82
CA CYS A 330 15.94 -10.47 -9.81
C CYS A 330 15.31 -9.96 -11.12
N VAL A 331 14.01 -10.20 -11.26
CA VAL A 331 13.17 -9.72 -12.36
C VAL A 331 13.43 -10.45 -13.69
N TRP A 332 12.35 -10.84 -14.30
CA TRP A 332 12.25 -11.20 -15.71
C TRP A 332 11.86 -9.97 -16.50
N GLU A 333 12.72 -9.52 -17.39
CA GLU A 333 12.54 -8.30 -18.15
C GLU A 333 12.83 -8.52 -19.62
N GLY A 334 12.13 -7.82 -20.48
CA GLY A 334 12.32 -7.78 -21.91
C GLY A 334 11.55 -6.61 -22.52
N GLU A 335 11.52 -6.50 -23.84
CA GLU A 335 10.91 -5.36 -24.55
C GLU A 335 9.45 -5.07 -24.14
N ASN A 336 8.68 -6.10 -23.75
CA ASN A 336 7.24 -6.00 -23.47
C ASN A 336 6.85 -6.47 -22.08
N HIS A 337 7.81 -6.72 -21.20
CA HIS A 337 7.45 -7.24 -19.87
C HIS A 337 8.45 -6.89 -18.80
N TRP A 338 7.91 -6.73 -17.58
CA TRP A 338 8.66 -6.62 -16.34
C TRP A 338 7.93 -7.41 -15.25
N TRP A 339 8.51 -8.51 -14.74
CA TRP A 339 7.88 -9.40 -13.77
C TRP A 339 8.85 -9.71 -12.62
N GLY A 340 8.44 -9.42 -11.39
CA GLY A 340 9.29 -9.66 -10.23
C GLY A 340 8.57 -9.47 -8.89
N PHE A 341 9.28 -9.75 -7.80
CA PHE A 341 8.74 -9.53 -6.45
C PHE A 341 8.68 -8.06 -6.02
N PRO A 342 9.57 -7.17 -6.45
CA PRO A 342 9.52 -5.78 -5.98
C PRO A 342 8.22 -5.07 -6.36
N HIS A 343 7.66 -4.34 -5.40
CA HIS A 343 6.60 -3.36 -5.64
C HIS A 343 7.27 -2.04 -5.99
N LEU A 344 7.11 -1.57 -7.20
CA LEU A 344 7.76 -0.37 -7.70
C LEU A 344 7.01 0.90 -7.30
N TYR A 345 7.76 1.96 -7.03
CA TYR A 345 7.23 3.30 -6.82
C TYR A 345 7.50 4.16 -8.06
N TYR A 346 6.60 4.14 -9.04
CA TYR A 346 6.76 4.78 -10.35
C TYR A 346 7.10 6.28 -10.27
N PRO A 347 6.58 7.08 -9.28
CA PRO A 347 7.00 8.46 -9.15
C PRO A 347 8.48 8.67 -8.81
N SER A 348 9.21 7.62 -8.39
CA SER A 348 10.65 7.73 -8.16
C SER A 348 11.47 7.79 -9.45
N ASN A 349 10.95 7.24 -10.54
CA ASN A 349 11.45 7.40 -11.90
C ASN A 349 10.29 7.24 -12.91
N PRO A 350 9.62 8.33 -13.31
CA PRO A 350 8.48 8.27 -14.22
C PRO A 350 8.81 7.78 -15.64
N SER A 351 10.07 7.71 -16.03
CA SER A 351 10.47 7.17 -17.34
C SER A 351 10.24 5.67 -17.46
N PHE A 352 9.98 4.99 -16.35
CA PHE A 352 9.71 3.55 -16.31
C PHE A 352 8.35 3.17 -16.94
N VAL A 353 7.36 4.07 -16.96
CA VAL A 353 5.97 3.78 -17.41
C VAL A 353 5.55 4.55 -18.65
#